data_2c924173c54d5ffd0ac3afaaa1da794e
#
_entry.id   2c924173c54d5ffd0ac3afaaa1da794e
#
_cell.length_a   1.000
_cell.length_b   1.000
_cell.length_c   1.000
_cell.angle_alpha   90.00
_cell.angle_beta   90.00
_cell.angle_gamma   90.00
#
_symmetry.space_group_name_H-M   'P 1'
#
loop_
_entity.id
_entity.type
_entity.pdbx_description
1 polymer ?
#
loop_
_entity_poly.entity_id
_entity_poly.type
_entity_poly.pdbx_seq_one_letter_code
_entity_poly.pdbx_strand_id
1 'polypeptide(L)'
;MSFLARPATAALAARAMQRLTALADRRIASSLLGRYPEYPRNTRELTIPTSAGPARAVVYLPDATITDTDAAPDSTPDSVPPVHVNFHGGGYVLPPIELDDPLCRFLAAEAGVAVVNVDYVVAPQHPFPAPPHQAYEIVRWVAGHGAEHGWDGDRLTVGGQSAGGGLAAAVARQALEDRDDGAPSIALQVLHYPPLDLATDARDKRAAIAKPVLRPWMADVFDSAYVPDPRRRTDPLVSPAHPSDTADLTGIAPAFVVTAEYDLLRAEGVRYAGRLRKAGALLDHYDVPGADHGYDQKDAETARDVYALIAAHVRRATTPGPGNTPRENQP
;
A
#
# COMPACT_ATOMS: atom_id res chain seq x y z
N MET A 1 -2.35 7.56 29.78
CA MET A 1 -1.52 6.86 28.78
C MET A 1 -1.25 5.45 29.26
N SER A 2 -1.43 4.46 28.40
CA SER A 2 -1.04 3.07 28.66
C SER A 2 0.47 2.96 28.87
N PHE A 3 0.90 1.96 29.65
CA PHE A 3 2.32 1.64 29.78
C PHE A 3 2.95 1.29 28.42
N LEU A 4 2.18 0.64 27.53
CA LEU A 4 2.59 0.26 26.18
C LEU A 4 2.71 1.47 25.23
N ALA A 5 2.09 2.60 25.53
CA ALA A 5 2.22 3.83 24.74
C ALA A 5 3.48 4.64 25.06
N ARG A 6 4.33 4.18 26.01
CA ARG A 6 5.64 4.80 26.27
C ARG A 6 6.64 4.35 25.21
N PRO A 7 7.37 5.26 24.53
CA PRO A 7 8.24 4.91 23.40
C PRO A 7 9.22 3.76 23.65
N ALA A 8 9.89 3.76 24.80
CA ALA A 8 10.85 2.69 25.16
C ALA A 8 10.16 1.33 25.34
N THR A 9 8.98 1.30 25.97
CA THR A 9 8.19 0.07 26.18
C THR A 9 7.62 -0.42 24.87
N ALA A 10 7.08 0.49 24.05
CA ALA A 10 6.57 0.18 22.72
C ALA A 10 7.67 -0.41 21.82
N ALA A 11 8.86 0.19 21.83
CA ALA A 11 9.99 -0.32 21.05
C ALA A 11 10.43 -1.73 21.50
N LEU A 12 10.40 -2.01 22.81
CA LEU A 12 10.71 -3.36 23.31
C LEU A 12 9.63 -4.36 22.91
N ALA A 13 8.35 -4.00 23.06
CA ALA A 13 7.21 -4.82 22.66
C ALA A 13 7.23 -5.09 21.15
N ALA A 14 7.49 -4.07 20.32
CA ALA A 14 7.63 -4.18 18.88
C ALA A 14 8.73 -5.17 18.47
N ARG A 15 9.92 -5.10 19.09
CA ARG A 15 11.00 -6.07 18.85
C ARG A 15 10.63 -7.48 19.27
N ALA A 16 9.89 -7.64 20.36
CA ALA A 16 9.39 -8.95 20.77
C ALA A 16 8.38 -9.49 19.74
N MET A 17 7.46 -8.67 19.26
CA MET A 17 6.52 -9.04 18.20
C MET A 17 7.26 -9.44 16.92
N GLN A 18 8.26 -8.68 16.47
CA GLN A 18 9.09 -9.02 15.30
C GLN A 18 9.72 -10.41 15.44
N ARG A 19 10.29 -10.72 16.61
CA ARG A 19 10.89 -12.05 16.85
C ARG A 19 9.88 -13.18 16.82
N LEU A 20 8.70 -12.96 17.43
CA LEU A 20 7.63 -13.97 17.45
C LEU A 20 7.07 -14.20 16.05
N THR A 21 6.88 -13.13 15.28
CA THR A 21 6.42 -13.22 13.88
C THR A 21 7.43 -13.99 13.05
N ALA A 22 8.73 -13.67 13.14
CA ALA A 22 9.78 -14.38 12.41
C ALA A 22 9.83 -15.89 12.72
N LEU A 23 9.43 -16.30 13.92
CA LEU A 23 9.30 -17.73 14.27
C LEU A 23 8.05 -18.38 13.66
N ALA A 24 6.98 -17.60 13.45
CA ALA A 24 5.72 -18.06 12.87
C ALA A 24 5.69 -17.98 11.34
N ASP A 25 6.53 -17.11 10.74
CA ASP A 25 6.50 -16.74 9.32
C ASP A 25 6.48 -17.93 8.36
N ARG A 26 7.25 -18.96 8.62
CA ARG A 26 7.30 -20.15 7.74
C ARG A 26 5.94 -20.85 7.61
N ARG A 27 5.12 -20.85 8.67
CA ARG A 27 3.79 -21.49 8.66
C ARG A 27 2.75 -20.58 8.02
N ILE A 28 2.80 -19.31 8.33
CA ILE A 28 1.89 -18.29 7.76
C ILE A 28 2.17 -18.15 6.27
N ALA A 29 3.43 -17.98 5.88
CA ALA A 29 3.84 -17.89 4.48
C ALA A 29 3.40 -19.14 3.69
N SER A 30 3.59 -20.36 4.21
CA SER A 30 3.18 -21.59 3.52
C SER A 30 1.66 -21.65 3.29
N SER A 31 0.85 -21.16 4.24
CA SER A 31 -0.60 -21.10 4.10
C SER A 31 -1.04 -20.07 3.06
N LEU A 32 -0.39 -18.90 3.02
CA LEU A 32 -0.72 -17.84 2.07
C LEU A 32 -0.22 -18.15 0.66
N LEU A 33 0.96 -18.77 0.54
CA LEU A 33 1.50 -19.21 -0.75
C LEU A 33 0.61 -20.26 -1.43
N GLY A 34 -0.16 -21.04 -0.65
CA GLY A 34 -1.15 -22.00 -1.17
C GLY A 34 -2.48 -21.38 -1.62
N ARG A 35 -2.73 -20.10 -1.34
CA ARG A 35 -3.95 -19.44 -1.81
C ARG A 35 -3.87 -19.11 -3.29
N TYR A 36 -4.99 -19.18 -3.97
CA TYR A 36 -5.12 -18.89 -5.39
C TYR A 36 -4.07 -19.61 -6.25
N PRO A 37 -4.08 -20.98 -6.24
CA PRO A 37 -3.09 -21.76 -6.96
C PRO A 37 -3.15 -21.55 -8.49
N GLU A 38 -4.23 -21.01 -9.00
CA GLU A 38 -4.40 -20.61 -10.39
C GLU A 38 -3.52 -19.43 -10.81
N TYR A 39 -3.02 -18.64 -9.85
CA TYR A 39 -2.08 -17.56 -10.11
C TYR A 39 -0.66 -17.99 -9.75
N PRO A 40 0.17 -18.37 -10.73
CA PRO A 40 1.51 -18.86 -10.47
C PRO A 40 2.41 -17.76 -9.88
N ARG A 41 3.42 -18.19 -9.15
CA ARG A 41 4.40 -17.29 -8.55
C ARG A 41 5.56 -17.05 -9.52
N ASN A 42 5.33 -16.20 -10.55
CA ASN A 42 6.37 -15.76 -11.46
C ASN A 42 7.10 -14.56 -10.85
N THR A 43 8.19 -14.79 -10.10
CA THR A 43 8.84 -13.74 -9.31
C THR A 43 10.34 -13.67 -9.52
N ARG A 44 10.88 -12.47 -9.28
CA ARG A 44 12.32 -12.22 -9.15
C ARG A 44 12.61 -11.30 -7.98
N GLU A 45 13.79 -11.42 -7.39
CA GLU A 45 14.29 -10.51 -6.35
C GLU A 45 14.86 -9.25 -7.00
N LEU A 46 14.72 -8.13 -6.31
CA LEU A 46 15.25 -6.84 -6.69
C LEU A 46 15.80 -6.13 -5.45
N THR A 47 16.89 -5.38 -5.62
CA THR A 47 17.45 -4.50 -4.58
C THR A 47 17.41 -3.07 -5.10
N ILE A 48 16.70 -2.21 -4.39
CA ILE A 48 16.50 -0.80 -4.75
C ILE A 48 17.39 0.06 -3.82
N PRO A 49 18.28 0.90 -4.37
CA PRO A 49 19.10 1.80 -3.55
C PRO A 49 18.24 2.92 -2.97
N THR A 50 18.39 3.18 -1.66
CA THR A 50 17.72 4.30 -0.98
C THR A 50 18.63 4.93 0.07
N SER A 51 18.29 6.15 0.51
CA SER A 51 19.05 6.85 1.55
C SER A 51 19.01 6.14 2.92
N ALA A 52 17.95 5.37 3.19
CA ALA A 52 17.82 4.56 4.42
C ALA A 52 18.54 3.20 4.32
N GLY A 53 19.24 2.94 3.22
CA GLY A 53 19.87 1.68 2.89
C GLY A 53 19.15 0.95 1.76
N PRO A 54 19.73 -0.12 1.19
CA PRO A 54 19.12 -0.87 0.10
C PRO A 54 17.83 -1.54 0.58
N ALA A 55 16.76 -1.37 -0.18
CA ALA A 55 15.48 -2.04 0.05
C ALA A 55 15.38 -3.28 -0.83
N ARG A 56 15.05 -4.43 -0.21
CA ARG A 56 14.69 -5.65 -0.93
C ARG A 56 13.29 -5.49 -1.50
N ALA A 57 13.05 -6.02 -2.68
CA ALA A 57 11.71 -6.15 -3.23
C ALA A 57 11.55 -7.50 -3.94
N VAL A 58 10.32 -8.01 -3.97
CA VAL A 58 9.92 -9.14 -4.80
C VAL A 58 9.07 -8.61 -5.94
N VAL A 59 9.53 -8.83 -7.16
CA VAL A 59 8.81 -8.40 -8.37
C VAL A 59 8.00 -9.59 -8.89
N TYR A 60 6.68 -9.43 -8.99
CA TYR A 60 5.75 -10.38 -9.59
C TYR A 60 5.48 -9.92 -11.03
N LEU A 61 5.66 -10.81 -11.97
CA LEU A 61 5.49 -10.52 -13.40
C LEU A 61 4.17 -11.12 -13.89
N PRO A 62 3.43 -10.40 -14.74
CA PRO A 62 2.26 -10.97 -15.39
C PRO A 62 2.67 -12.13 -16.29
N ASP A 63 1.80 -13.13 -16.42
CA ASP A 63 2.02 -14.21 -17.38
C ASP A 63 1.83 -13.69 -18.81
N ALA A 64 2.81 -13.91 -19.66
CA ALA A 64 2.76 -13.56 -21.07
C ALA A 64 1.63 -14.29 -21.86
N THR A 65 0.99 -15.28 -21.23
CA THR A 65 -0.05 -16.12 -21.84
C THR A 65 -1.48 -15.69 -21.50
N ILE A 66 -1.69 -14.78 -20.53
CA ILE A 66 -3.01 -14.21 -20.24
C ILE A 66 -3.19 -12.95 -21.09
N THR A 67 -3.15 -13.13 -22.42
CA THR A 67 -3.73 -12.15 -23.33
C THR A 67 -5.24 -12.36 -23.30
N ASP A 68 -5.95 -11.34 -22.86
CA ASP A 68 -7.40 -11.21 -22.83
C ASP A 68 -8.00 -11.76 -24.13
N THR A 69 -8.87 -12.77 -24.04
CA THR A 69 -9.70 -13.22 -25.17
C THR A 69 -10.70 -12.14 -25.61
N ASP A 70 -10.84 -11.06 -24.83
CA ASP A 70 -11.67 -9.88 -25.12
C ASP A 70 -10.85 -8.60 -25.37
N ALA A 71 -9.51 -8.67 -25.44
CA ALA A 71 -8.69 -7.54 -25.84
C ALA A 71 -8.91 -7.25 -27.32
N ALA A 72 -9.06 -5.97 -27.66
CA ALA A 72 -9.14 -5.53 -29.05
C ALA A 72 -7.98 -6.10 -29.87
N PRO A 73 -8.19 -6.47 -31.17
CA PRO A 73 -7.22 -7.21 -31.98
C PRO A 73 -5.90 -6.46 -32.29
N ASP A 74 -5.65 -5.33 -31.61
CA ASP A 74 -4.49 -4.44 -31.82
C ASP A 74 -3.48 -4.41 -30.62
N SER A 75 -3.65 -5.28 -29.62
CA SER A 75 -2.63 -5.44 -28.58
C SER A 75 -1.46 -6.23 -29.14
N THR A 76 -0.38 -5.52 -29.51
CA THR A 76 0.89 -6.15 -29.87
C THR A 76 1.43 -6.97 -28.71
N PRO A 77 1.93 -8.21 -28.92
CA PRO A 77 2.46 -9.10 -27.88
C PRO A 77 3.69 -8.56 -27.14
N ASP A 78 4.21 -7.39 -27.51
CA ASP A 78 5.46 -6.79 -27.04
C ASP A 78 5.27 -5.55 -26.12
N SER A 79 4.07 -5.27 -25.61
CA SER A 79 3.90 -4.10 -24.75
C SER A 79 4.47 -4.35 -23.35
N VAL A 80 5.44 -3.53 -22.94
CA VAL A 80 6.02 -3.51 -21.59
C VAL A 80 4.90 -3.28 -20.57
N PRO A 81 4.72 -4.16 -19.55
CA PRO A 81 3.63 -4.03 -18.59
C PRO A 81 3.74 -2.76 -17.75
N PRO A 82 2.62 -2.15 -17.34
CA PRO A 82 2.62 -1.12 -16.31
C PRO A 82 3.18 -1.64 -15.00
N VAL A 83 3.42 -0.75 -14.02
CA VAL A 83 3.96 -1.14 -12.73
C VAL A 83 3.06 -0.71 -11.56
N HIS A 84 2.92 -1.61 -10.59
CA HIS A 84 2.29 -1.35 -9.30
C HIS A 84 3.32 -1.52 -8.18
N VAL A 85 3.54 -0.49 -7.37
CA VAL A 85 4.39 -0.60 -6.17
C VAL A 85 3.49 -0.89 -4.97
N ASN A 86 3.69 -2.06 -4.36
CA ASN A 86 2.95 -2.51 -3.19
C ASN A 86 3.79 -2.38 -1.93
N PHE A 87 3.21 -1.81 -0.88
CA PHE A 87 3.77 -1.74 0.46
C PHE A 87 2.99 -2.67 1.38
N HIS A 88 3.71 -3.60 2.04
CA HIS A 88 3.07 -4.61 2.90
C HIS A 88 2.45 -4.02 4.18
N GLY A 89 1.51 -4.75 4.76
CA GLY A 89 0.93 -4.46 6.07
C GLY A 89 1.90 -4.72 7.23
N GLY A 90 1.42 -4.59 8.47
CA GLY A 90 2.21 -4.92 9.66
C GLY A 90 2.42 -3.78 10.65
N GLY A 91 1.59 -2.73 10.62
CA GLY A 91 1.61 -1.62 11.60
C GLY A 91 2.92 -0.83 11.60
N TYR A 92 3.63 -0.75 10.47
CA TYR A 92 4.96 -0.14 10.32
C TYR A 92 6.06 -0.78 11.18
N VAL A 93 5.78 -1.94 11.77
CA VAL A 93 6.63 -2.64 12.75
C VAL A 93 6.98 -4.04 12.29
N LEU A 94 6.03 -4.77 11.74
CA LEU A 94 6.24 -6.16 11.32
C LEU A 94 6.72 -6.22 9.87
N PRO A 95 7.80 -6.97 9.57
CA PRO A 95 8.43 -6.97 8.26
C PRO A 95 7.91 -7.99 7.24
N PRO A 96 6.90 -8.89 7.48
CA PRO A 96 6.67 -10.00 6.56
C PRO A 96 6.02 -9.53 5.25
N ILE A 97 6.85 -9.32 4.26
CA ILE A 97 6.48 -9.03 2.87
C ILE A 97 5.63 -10.15 2.23
N GLU A 98 5.78 -11.37 2.70
CA GLU A 98 5.08 -12.55 2.21
C GLU A 98 3.57 -12.55 2.51
N LEU A 99 3.11 -11.71 3.45
CA LEU A 99 1.67 -11.58 3.76
C LEU A 99 0.87 -11.08 2.56
N ASP A 100 1.47 -10.27 1.72
CA ASP A 100 0.82 -9.67 0.56
C ASP A 100 1.01 -10.48 -0.74
N ASP A 101 1.70 -11.64 -0.69
CA ASP A 101 1.92 -12.51 -1.85
C ASP A 101 0.62 -12.87 -2.61
N PRO A 102 -0.50 -13.21 -1.96
CA PRO A 102 -1.74 -13.50 -2.67
C PRO A 102 -2.28 -12.30 -3.47
N LEU A 103 -2.25 -11.11 -2.88
CA LEU A 103 -2.66 -9.88 -3.57
C LEU A 103 -1.73 -9.56 -4.74
N CYS A 104 -0.41 -9.66 -4.53
CA CYS A 104 0.58 -9.34 -5.56
C CYS A 104 0.44 -10.24 -6.79
N ARG A 105 0.27 -11.57 -6.58
CA ARG A 105 0.02 -12.52 -7.68
C ARG A 105 -1.29 -12.23 -8.38
N PHE A 106 -2.34 -11.94 -7.62
CA PHE A 106 -3.64 -11.59 -8.15
C PHE A 106 -3.56 -10.36 -9.06
N LEU A 107 -2.90 -9.29 -8.59
CA LEU A 107 -2.73 -8.06 -9.37
C LEU A 107 -1.88 -8.28 -10.61
N ALA A 108 -0.79 -9.04 -10.51
CA ALA A 108 0.04 -9.35 -11.67
C ALA A 108 -0.76 -10.06 -12.75
N ALA A 109 -1.60 -11.03 -12.37
CA ALA A 109 -2.42 -11.79 -13.30
C ALA A 109 -3.61 -10.99 -13.85
N GLU A 110 -4.44 -10.44 -12.95
CA GLU A 110 -5.74 -9.86 -13.32
C GLU A 110 -5.65 -8.41 -13.81
N ALA A 111 -4.65 -7.64 -13.35
CA ALA A 111 -4.44 -6.29 -13.85
C ALA A 111 -3.39 -6.20 -14.97
N GLY A 112 -2.62 -7.27 -15.20
CA GLY A 112 -1.58 -7.30 -16.22
C GLY A 112 -0.42 -6.35 -15.92
N VAL A 113 -0.07 -6.14 -14.64
CA VAL A 113 0.97 -5.22 -14.19
C VAL A 113 2.15 -5.97 -13.58
N ALA A 114 3.36 -5.44 -13.72
CA ALA A 114 4.46 -5.86 -12.86
C ALA A 114 4.20 -5.32 -11.44
N VAL A 115 4.23 -6.17 -10.41
CA VAL A 115 4.04 -5.75 -9.02
C VAL A 115 5.37 -5.77 -8.29
N VAL A 116 5.83 -4.61 -7.83
CA VAL A 116 7.02 -4.47 -6.99
C VAL A 116 6.58 -4.45 -5.53
N ASN A 117 6.63 -5.59 -4.85
CA ASN A 117 6.30 -5.74 -3.44
C ASN A 117 7.54 -5.43 -2.61
N VAL A 118 7.48 -4.41 -1.75
CA VAL A 118 8.64 -3.78 -1.12
C VAL A 118 8.78 -4.18 0.34
N ASP A 119 9.98 -4.63 0.71
CA ASP A 119 10.43 -4.81 2.09
C ASP A 119 11.05 -3.48 2.58
N TYR A 120 10.18 -2.56 3.00
CA TYR A 120 10.59 -1.24 3.47
C TYR A 120 11.08 -1.27 4.91
N VAL A 121 11.89 -0.26 5.30
CA VAL A 121 12.40 -0.15 6.67
C VAL A 121 11.26 0.03 7.67
N VAL A 122 11.34 -0.68 8.81
CA VAL A 122 10.29 -0.71 9.83
C VAL A 122 10.77 -0.19 11.17
N ALA A 123 9.84 0.29 11.97
CA ALA A 123 10.07 0.68 13.36
C ALA A 123 10.19 -0.59 14.25
N PRO A 124 10.86 -0.51 15.39
CA PRO A 124 11.50 0.66 15.99
C PRO A 124 12.92 0.94 15.51
N GLN A 125 13.45 0.15 14.57
CA GLN A 125 14.81 0.34 14.03
C GLN A 125 14.89 1.63 13.20
N HIS A 126 13.86 1.88 12.40
CA HIS A 126 13.71 3.05 11.57
C HIS A 126 12.34 3.71 11.82
N PRO A 127 12.21 4.54 12.86
CA PRO A 127 10.96 5.23 13.14
C PRO A 127 10.68 6.33 12.12
N PHE A 128 9.48 6.89 12.16
CA PHE A 128 9.10 8.05 11.38
C PHE A 128 10.14 9.20 11.49
N PRO A 129 10.61 9.79 10.38
CA PRO A 129 10.00 9.75 9.05
C PRO A 129 10.69 8.76 8.07
N ALA A 130 11.55 7.86 8.49
CA ALA A 130 12.32 7.02 7.58
C ALA A 130 11.44 6.16 6.64
N PRO A 131 10.39 5.44 7.09
CA PRO A 131 9.59 4.61 6.20
C PRO A 131 8.89 5.37 5.07
N PRO A 132 8.15 6.49 5.28
CA PRO A 132 7.51 7.20 4.19
C PRO A 132 8.50 7.87 3.23
N HIS A 133 9.65 8.33 3.70
CA HIS A 133 10.70 8.88 2.82
C HIS A 133 11.30 7.77 1.96
N GLN A 134 11.65 6.61 2.55
CA GLN A 134 12.15 5.48 1.77
C GLN A 134 11.10 5.00 0.75
N ALA A 135 9.83 4.90 1.14
CA ALA A 135 8.76 4.51 0.23
C ALA A 135 8.67 5.45 -0.98
N TYR A 136 8.81 6.76 -0.76
CA TYR A 136 8.82 7.73 -1.85
C TYR A 136 10.06 7.60 -2.76
N GLU A 137 11.26 7.45 -2.18
CA GLU A 137 12.49 7.20 -2.95
C GLU A 137 12.37 5.93 -3.83
N ILE A 138 11.77 4.87 -3.29
CA ILE A 138 11.52 3.63 -4.03
C ILE A 138 10.60 3.87 -5.22
N VAL A 139 9.50 4.60 -5.03
CA VAL A 139 8.56 4.90 -6.12
C VAL A 139 9.22 5.76 -7.20
N ARG A 140 10.01 6.77 -6.83
CA ARG A 140 10.82 7.55 -7.78
C ARG A 140 11.78 6.66 -8.57
N TRP A 141 12.46 5.75 -7.87
CA TRP A 141 13.39 4.82 -8.51
C TRP A 141 12.68 3.88 -9.47
N VAL A 142 11.56 3.27 -9.07
CA VAL A 142 10.76 2.37 -9.92
C VAL A 142 10.26 3.08 -11.18
N ALA A 143 9.80 4.33 -11.05
CA ALA A 143 9.38 5.15 -12.18
C ALA A 143 10.55 5.40 -13.16
N GLY A 144 11.73 5.76 -12.65
CA GLY A 144 12.87 6.13 -13.49
C GLY A 144 13.64 4.95 -14.12
N HIS A 145 13.49 3.72 -13.62
CA HIS A 145 14.28 2.56 -14.06
C HIS A 145 13.44 1.47 -14.76
N GLY A 146 12.23 1.83 -15.21
CA GLY A 146 11.31 0.85 -15.81
C GLY A 146 11.89 0.11 -17.01
N ALA A 147 12.55 0.82 -17.94
CA ALA A 147 13.12 0.24 -19.14
C ALA A 147 14.20 -0.83 -18.85
N GLU A 148 15.01 -0.64 -17.80
CA GLU A 148 16.06 -1.57 -17.40
C GLU A 148 15.48 -2.84 -16.75
N HIS A 149 14.28 -2.74 -16.21
CA HIS A 149 13.63 -3.78 -15.44
C HIS A 149 12.39 -4.39 -16.10
N GLY A 150 12.05 -3.98 -17.32
CA GLY A 150 10.98 -4.58 -18.12
C GLY A 150 9.58 -4.20 -17.65
N TRP A 151 9.38 -2.97 -17.18
CA TRP A 151 8.07 -2.37 -16.96
C TRP A 151 8.03 -0.91 -17.43
N ASP A 152 6.83 -0.38 -17.60
CA ASP A 152 6.60 1.01 -17.99
C ASP A 152 6.43 1.88 -16.71
N GLY A 153 7.46 2.67 -16.41
CA GLY A 153 7.47 3.55 -15.24
C GLY A 153 6.53 4.75 -15.34
N ASP A 154 6.07 5.12 -16.53
CA ASP A 154 5.12 6.20 -16.75
C ASP A 154 3.67 5.76 -16.47
N ARG A 155 3.40 4.46 -16.48
CA ARG A 155 2.13 3.84 -16.09
C ARG A 155 2.23 3.21 -14.71
N LEU A 156 2.44 4.07 -13.70
CA LEU A 156 2.73 3.66 -12.33
C LEU A 156 1.53 3.86 -11.41
N THR A 157 1.27 2.85 -10.58
CA THR A 157 0.31 2.91 -9.47
C THR A 157 0.99 2.52 -8.17
N VAL A 158 0.45 3.00 -7.04
CA VAL A 158 0.95 2.63 -5.71
C VAL A 158 -0.18 2.08 -4.87
N GLY A 159 0.13 1.22 -3.92
CA GLY A 159 -0.89 0.71 -3.01
C GLY A 159 -0.31 -0.07 -1.84
N GLY A 160 -1.21 -0.57 -1.00
CA GLY A 160 -0.84 -1.43 0.11
C GLY A 160 -1.97 -1.65 1.10
N GLN A 161 -1.75 -2.64 1.97
CA GLN A 161 -2.67 -3.08 2.99
C GLN A 161 -2.29 -2.49 4.35
N SER A 162 -3.24 -2.01 5.12
CA SER A 162 -3.00 -1.49 6.47
C SER A 162 -1.90 -0.43 6.48
N ALA A 163 -0.81 -0.64 7.20
CA ALA A 163 0.36 0.26 7.21
C ALA A 163 0.88 0.58 5.81
N GLY A 164 0.86 -0.38 4.89
CA GLY A 164 1.24 -0.17 3.49
C GLY A 164 0.30 0.80 2.77
N GLY A 165 -1.00 0.76 3.05
CA GLY A 165 -1.96 1.74 2.56
C GLY A 165 -1.70 3.15 3.10
N GLY A 166 -1.27 3.26 4.37
CA GLY A 166 -0.82 4.52 4.95
C GLY A 166 0.44 5.06 4.26
N LEU A 167 1.41 4.17 3.92
CA LEU A 167 2.59 4.56 3.13
C LEU A 167 2.23 4.99 1.71
N ALA A 168 1.29 4.31 1.05
CA ALA A 168 0.82 4.71 -0.27
C ALA A 168 0.20 6.11 -0.26
N ALA A 169 -0.59 6.44 0.78
CA ALA A 169 -1.13 7.80 0.97
C ALA A 169 -0.01 8.82 1.21
N ALA A 170 1.01 8.47 2.02
CA ALA A 170 2.16 9.34 2.26
C ALA A 170 3.01 9.56 1.00
N VAL A 171 3.17 8.54 0.15
CA VAL A 171 3.84 8.64 -1.15
C VAL A 171 3.07 9.58 -2.08
N ALA A 172 1.76 9.39 -2.21
CA ALA A 172 0.92 10.26 -3.04
C ALA A 172 0.96 11.73 -2.56
N ARG A 173 1.05 11.94 -1.24
CA ARG A 173 1.22 13.28 -0.66
C ARG A 173 2.57 13.89 -1.00
N GLN A 174 3.67 13.13 -0.88
CA GLN A 174 5.01 13.61 -1.23
C GLN A 174 5.11 13.91 -2.74
N ALA A 175 4.50 13.07 -3.60
CA ALA A 175 4.46 13.33 -5.04
C ALA A 175 3.68 14.63 -5.39
N LEU A 176 2.59 14.93 -4.66
CA LEU A 176 1.86 16.20 -4.82
C LEU A 176 2.72 17.41 -4.44
N GLU A 177 3.56 17.29 -3.42
CA GLU A 177 4.40 18.36 -2.88
C GLU A 177 5.74 18.49 -3.58
N ASP A 178 6.20 17.45 -4.26
CA ASP A 178 7.45 17.44 -5.01
C ASP A 178 7.34 18.38 -6.24
N ARG A 179 8.30 19.27 -6.39
CA ARG A 179 8.39 20.22 -7.51
C ARG A 179 9.53 19.91 -8.47
N ASP A 180 10.23 18.81 -8.23
CA ASP A 180 11.32 18.36 -9.08
C ASP A 180 10.78 17.79 -10.41
N ASP A 181 11.51 18.02 -11.51
CA ASP A 181 11.14 17.48 -12.83
C ASP A 181 11.12 15.94 -12.87
N GLY A 182 11.71 15.28 -11.87
CA GLY A 182 11.70 13.82 -11.71
C GLY A 182 10.62 13.29 -10.74
N ALA A 183 9.63 14.09 -10.35
CA ALA A 183 8.53 13.62 -9.51
C ALA A 183 7.72 12.52 -10.24
N PRO A 184 7.42 11.38 -9.59
CA PRO A 184 6.69 10.30 -10.23
C PRO A 184 5.23 10.69 -10.51
N SER A 185 4.75 10.40 -11.72
CA SER A 185 3.33 10.49 -12.04
C SER A 185 2.62 9.24 -11.54
N ILE A 186 1.76 9.38 -10.53
CA ILE A 186 1.03 8.27 -9.93
C ILE A 186 -0.39 8.25 -10.50
N ALA A 187 -0.69 7.24 -11.32
CA ALA A 187 -2.00 7.10 -11.96
C ALA A 187 -3.12 6.68 -10.99
N LEU A 188 -2.76 5.98 -9.90
CA LEU A 188 -3.71 5.53 -8.87
C LEU A 188 -2.98 5.25 -7.56
N GLN A 189 -3.60 5.65 -6.44
CA GLN A 189 -3.28 5.14 -5.12
C GLN A 189 -4.38 4.20 -4.61
N VAL A 190 -4.02 2.96 -4.22
CA VAL A 190 -4.92 1.97 -3.64
C VAL A 190 -4.70 1.93 -2.13
N LEU A 191 -5.71 2.35 -1.38
CA LEU A 191 -5.64 2.48 0.08
C LEU A 191 -6.53 1.41 0.74
N HIS A 192 -5.94 0.25 1.05
CA HIS A 192 -6.66 -0.91 1.55
C HIS A 192 -6.65 -0.94 3.10
N TYR A 193 -7.75 -0.63 3.74
CA TYR A 193 -7.99 -0.45 5.20
C TYR A 193 -6.83 0.27 5.93
N PRO A 194 -6.42 1.46 5.47
CA PRO A 194 -5.20 2.13 5.92
C PRO A 194 -5.37 2.81 7.29
N PRO A 195 -4.31 2.84 8.14
CA PRO A 195 -4.22 3.79 9.25
C PRO A 195 -3.88 5.18 8.69
N LEU A 196 -4.76 6.15 8.92
CA LEU A 196 -4.65 7.53 8.39
C LEU A 196 -4.80 8.60 9.46
N ASP A 197 -4.86 8.21 10.74
CA ASP A 197 -4.95 9.12 11.87
C ASP A 197 -4.32 8.48 13.12
N LEU A 198 -2.99 8.59 13.25
CA LEU A 198 -2.24 8.11 14.40
C LEU A 198 -2.23 9.13 15.56
N ALA A 199 -2.78 10.33 15.33
CA ALA A 199 -2.87 11.36 16.34
C ALA A 199 -4.03 11.13 17.32
N THR A 200 -5.15 10.59 16.82
CA THR A 200 -6.29 10.20 17.65
C THR A 200 -5.97 8.94 18.45
N ASP A 201 -6.12 9.00 19.78
CA ASP A 201 -5.90 7.83 20.66
C ASP A 201 -6.80 6.66 20.21
N ALA A 202 -6.23 5.48 20.12
CA ALA A 202 -6.95 4.28 19.69
C ALA A 202 -8.16 3.93 20.59
N ARG A 203 -8.19 4.42 21.85
CA ARG A 203 -9.32 4.24 22.76
C ARG A 203 -10.49 5.15 22.43
N ASP A 204 -10.22 6.25 21.72
CA ASP A 204 -11.25 7.17 21.23
C ASP A 204 -11.79 6.76 19.87
N LYS A 205 -11.10 5.83 19.17
CA LYS A 205 -11.60 5.18 17.95
C LYS A 205 -12.65 4.13 18.31
N ARG A 206 -13.71 4.04 17.50
CA ARG A 206 -14.84 3.14 17.77
C ARG A 206 -14.85 2.01 16.75
N ALA A 207 -14.66 0.79 17.22
CA ALA A 207 -14.98 -0.40 16.45
C ALA A 207 -16.48 -0.70 16.54
N ALA A 208 -17.06 -1.23 15.46
CA ALA A 208 -18.48 -1.63 15.44
C ALA A 208 -18.74 -2.91 16.26
N ILE A 209 -17.69 -3.68 16.60
CA ILE A 209 -17.78 -4.93 17.36
C ILE A 209 -16.97 -4.87 18.65
N ALA A 210 -17.38 -5.67 19.63
CA ALA A 210 -16.75 -5.67 20.97
C ALA A 210 -15.30 -6.22 20.99
N LYS A 211 -14.94 -7.04 20.00
CA LYS A 211 -13.65 -7.71 19.91
C LYS A 211 -13.03 -7.59 18.52
N PRO A 212 -12.66 -6.39 18.05
CA PRO A 212 -12.01 -6.23 16.76
C PRO A 212 -10.64 -6.91 16.73
N VAL A 213 -10.16 -7.24 15.54
CA VAL A 213 -8.81 -7.80 15.34
C VAL A 213 -7.74 -6.82 15.80
N LEU A 214 -7.84 -5.58 15.34
CA LEU A 214 -6.94 -4.51 15.80
C LEU A 214 -7.42 -3.95 17.14
N ARG A 215 -6.67 -4.26 18.19
CA ARG A 215 -6.98 -3.84 19.56
C ARG A 215 -6.30 -2.52 19.90
N PRO A 216 -6.88 -1.68 20.77
CA PRO A 216 -6.25 -0.42 21.20
C PRO A 216 -4.82 -0.58 21.72
N TRP A 217 -4.53 -1.67 22.44
CA TRP A 217 -3.16 -1.94 22.94
C TRP A 217 -2.15 -2.23 21.81
N MET A 218 -2.59 -2.81 20.69
CA MET A 218 -1.74 -3.04 19.52
C MET A 218 -1.39 -1.70 18.86
N ALA A 219 -2.39 -0.83 18.70
CA ALA A 219 -2.17 0.53 18.21
C ALA A 219 -1.23 1.31 19.14
N ASP A 220 -1.38 1.20 20.48
CA ASP A 220 -0.41 1.79 21.43
C ASP A 220 1.05 1.40 21.10
N VAL A 221 1.28 0.12 20.79
CA VAL A 221 2.62 -0.38 20.45
C VAL A 221 3.06 0.13 19.09
N PHE A 222 2.22 -0.05 18.06
CA PHE A 222 2.56 0.31 16.68
C PHE A 222 2.80 1.82 16.54
N ASP A 223 1.85 2.64 16.98
CA ASP A 223 1.92 4.09 16.87
C ASP A 223 3.10 4.67 17.66
N SER A 224 3.39 4.12 18.86
CA SER A 224 4.48 4.62 19.70
C SER A 224 5.85 4.10 19.29
N ALA A 225 5.93 2.94 18.62
CA ALA A 225 7.16 2.46 18.02
C ALA A 225 7.46 3.20 16.72
N TYR A 226 6.41 3.45 15.89
CA TYR A 226 6.55 4.12 14.61
C TYR A 226 6.76 5.63 14.76
N VAL A 227 5.95 6.31 15.57
CA VAL A 227 6.07 7.75 15.85
C VAL A 227 6.29 7.97 17.36
N PRO A 228 7.55 7.86 17.83
CA PRO A 228 7.88 7.94 19.26
C PRO A 228 7.57 9.31 19.89
N ASP A 229 7.68 10.41 19.12
CA ASP A 229 7.28 11.74 19.57
C ASP A 229 5.80 11.98 19.23
N PRO A 230 4.89 12.00 20.22
CA PRO A 230 3.46 12.17 19.97
C PRO A 230 3.10 13.49 19.27
N ARG A 231 3.95 14.52 19.39
CA ARG A 231 3.73 15.82 18.71
C ARG A 231 3.85 15.70 17.20
N ARG A 232 4.56 14.69 16.70
CA ARG A 232 4.72 14.43 15.27
C ARG A 232 3.59 13.55 14.69
N ARG A 233 2.69 13.02 15.52
CA ARG A 233 1.60 12.17 15.01
C ARG A 233 0.56 12.92 14.19
N THR A 234 0.53 14.26 14.27
CA THR A 234 -0.32 15.10 13.41
C THR A 234 0.32 15.44 12.07
N ASP A 235 1.53 14.94 11.80
CA ASP A 235 2.20 15.14 10.51
C ASP A 235 1.35 14.56 9.37
N PRO A 236 1.15 15.28 8.25
CA PRO A 236 0.35 14.80 7.12
C PRO A 236 0.80 13.49 6.49
N LEU A 237 2.08 13.13 6.62
CA LEU A 237 2.60 11.83 6.15
C LEU A 237 2.25 10.66 7.08
N VAL A 238 1.69 10.96 8.25
CA VAL A 238 1.29 9.96 9.27
C VAL A 238 -0.21 9.96 9.47
N SER A 239 -0.82 11.15 9.48
CA SER A 239 -2.23 11.34 9.82
C SER A 239 -2.94 12.26 8.82
N PRO A 240 -2.98 11.90 7.52
CA PRO A 240 -3.63 12.72 6.50
C PRO A 240 -5.14 12.84 6.67
N ALA A 241 -5.77 12.01 7.51
CA ALA A 241 -7.19 12.11 7.86
C ALA A 241 -7.46 12.87 9.17
N HIS A 242 -6.40 13.30 9.88
CA HIS A 242 -6.59 14.07 11.12
C HIS A 242 -7.15 15.47 10.81
N PRO A 243 -8.09 15.99 11.61
CA PRO A 243 -8.72 17.29 11.35
C PRO A 243 -7.76 18.49 11.31
N SER A 244 -6.55 18.39 11.90
CA SER A 244 -5.53 19.44 11.83
C SER A 244 -4.85 19.55 10.47
N ASP A 245 -4.88 18.51 9.64
CA ASP A 245 -4.40 18.62 8.26
C ASP A 245 -5.50 19.26 7.39
N THR A 246 -5.32 20.55 7.08
CA THR A 246 -6.24 21.35 6.28
C THR A 246 -5.68 21.65 4.89
N ALA A 247 -4.60 21.00 4.50
CA ALA A 247 -3.97 21.26 3.21
C ALA A 247 -4.91 20.93 2.04
N ASP A 248 -4.79 21.71 0.98
CA ASP A 248 -5.44 21.42 -0.29
C ASP A 248 -4.79 20.22 -0.95
N LEU A 249 -5.62 19.24 -1.31
CA LEU A 249 -5.22 18.02 -2.00
C LEU A 249 -5.52 18.07 -3.51
N THR A 250 -5.85 19.20 -4.07
CA THR A 250 -6.10 19.35 -5.50
C THR A 250 -4.87 18.93 -6.30
N GLY A 251 -5.05 17.97 -7.21
CA GLY A 251 -3.96 17.38 -8.00
C GLY A 251 -3.25 16.17 -7.37
N ILE A 252 -3.66 15.75 -6.17
CA ILE A 252 -3.15 14.48 -5.62
C ILE A 252 -3.57 13.29 -6.52
N ALA A 253 -2.76 12.26 -6.55
CA ALA A 253 -3.04 11.06 -7.32
C ALA A 253 -4.47 10.53 -7.07
N PRO A 254 -5.22 10.14 -8.11
CA PRO A 254 -6.54 9.51 -7.95
C PRO A 254 -6.49 8.33 -6.98
N ALA A 255 -7.56 8.12 -6.21
CA ALA A 255 -7.57 7.13 -5.14
C ALA A 255 -8.76 6.17 -5.24
N PHE A 256 -8.47 4.88 -4.99
CA PHE A 256 -9.45 3.88 -4.60
C PHE A 256 -9.23 3.55 -3.12
N VAL A 257 -10.25 3.79 -2.30
CA VAL A 257 -10.20 3.56 -0.85
C VAL A 257 -11.05 2.36 -0.50
N VAL A 258 -10.48 1.38 0.21
CA VAL A 258 -11.22 0.25 0.76
C VAL A 258 -11.19 0.35 2.28
N THR A 259 -12.35 0.26 2.91
CA THR A 259 -12.51 0.18 4.37
C THR A 259 -13.19 -1.13 4.75
N ALA A 260 -13.14 -1.54 6.00
CA ALA A 260 -13.85 -2.72 6.51
C ALA A 260 -14.83 -2.29 7.62
N GLU A 261 -16.06 -2.79 7.55
CA GLU A 261 -17.20 -2.30 8.36
C GLU A 261 -16.91 -2.34 9.87
N TYR A 262 -16.21 -3.37 10.34
CA TYR A 262 -15.95 -3.59 11.77
C TYR A 262 -14.59 -3.11 12.23
N ASP A 263 -13.78 -2.60 11.30
CA ASP A 263 -12.40 -2.17 11.58
C ASP A 263 -12.36 -0.91 12.47
N LEU A 264 -11.43 -0.92 13.42
CA LEU A 264 -11.11 0.25 14.24
C LEU A 264 -10.68 1.48 13.41
N LEU A 265 -10.07 1.25 12.23
CA LEU A 265 -9.56 2.28 11.33
C LEU A 265 -10.59 2.81 10.33
N ARG A 266 -11.79 2.20 10.27
CA ARG A 266 -12.83 2.55 9.30
C ARG A 266 -13.13 4.04 9.23
N ALA A 267 -13.30 4.68 10.39
CA ALA A 267 -13.72 6.07 10.46
C ALA A 267 -12.70 7.04 9.84
N GLU A 268 -11.41 6.78 9.99
CA GLU A 268 -10.36 7.61 9.39
C GLU A 268 -10.24 7.38 7.88
N GLY A 269 -10.42 6.15 7.41
CA GLY A 269 -10.52 5.84 5.99
C GLY A 269 -11.67 6.58 5.31
N VAL A 270 -12.87 6.56 5.93
CA VAL A 270 -14.06 7.30 5.45
C VAL A 270 -13.81 8.82 5.43
N ARG A 271 -13.16 9.37 6.48
CA ARG A 271 -12.81 10.81 6.52
C ARG A 271 -11.87 11.19 5.40
N TYR A 272 -10.83 10.39 5.15
CA TYR A 272 -9.87 10.66 4.10
C TYR A 272 -10.49 10.54 2.71
N ALA A 273 -11.32 9.52 2.47
CA ALA A 273 -12.13 9.43 1.26
C ALA A 273 -12.99 10.68 1.02
N GLY A 274 -13.55 11.25 2.09
CA GLY A 274 -14.28 12.52 2.04
C GLY A 274 -13.39 13.73 1.63
N ARG A 275 -12.13 13.77 2.09
CA ARG A 275 -11.15 14.79 1.68
C ARG A 275 -10.75 14.62 0.21
N LEU A 276 -10.44 13.41 -0.21
CA LEU A 276 -10.12 13.08 -1.61
C LEU A 276 -11.28 13.42 -2.56
N ARG A 277 -12.52 13.15 -2.13
CA ARG A 277 -13.72 13.54 -2.92
C ARG A 277 -13.81 15.04 -3.10
N LYS A 278 -13.56 15.83 -2.06
CA LYS A 278 -13.55 17.31 -2.14
C LYS A 278 -12.46 17.83 -3.08
N ALA A 279 -11.32 17.13 -3.15
CA ALA A 279 -10.22 17.46 -4.06
C ALA A 279 -10.43 16.94 -5.49
N GLY A 280 -11.53 16.23 -5.78
CA GLY A 280 -11.77 15.61 -7.09
C GLY A 280 -10.91 14.39 -7.37
N ALA A 281 -10.26 13.82 -6.35
CA ALA A 281 -9.31 12.72 -6.49
C ALA A 281 -9.87 11.35 -6.06
N LEU A 282 -11.06 11.27 -5.46
CA LEU A 282 -11.65 9.97 -5.10
C LEU A 282 -12.32 9.35 -6.33
N LEU A 283 -11.78 8.22 -6.81
CA LEU A 283 -12.41 7.42 -7.87
C LEU A 283 -13.53 6.56 -7.31
N ASP A 284 -13.27 5.86 -6.19
CA ASP A 284 -14.25 4.99 -5.55
C ASP A 284 -13.89 4.78 -4.07
N HIS A 285 -14.91 4.41 -3.28
CA HIS A 285 -14.77 3.99 -1.90
C HIS A 285 -15.66 2.77 -1.65
N TYR A 286 -15.04 1.65 -1.33
CA TYR A 286 -15.74 0.41 -1.01
C TYR A 286 -15.58 0.06 0.46
N ASP A 287 -16.69 -0.03 1.18
CA ASP A 287 -16.75 -0.46 2.59
C ASP A 287 -17.14 -1.92 2.63
N VAL A 288 -16.22 -2.81 3.00
CA VAL A 288 -16.43 -4.27 2.94
C VAL A 288 -17.39 -4.70 4.04
N PRO A 289 -18.59 -5.19 3.69
CA PRO A 289 -19.61 -5.53 4.68
C PRO A 289 -19.17 -6.71 5.55
N GLY A 290 -19.44 -6.66 6.86
CA GLY A 290 -19.15 -7.75 7.79
C GLY A 290 -17.67 -8.02 8.03
N ALA A 291 -16.76 -7.26 7.41
CA ALA A 291 -15.33 -7.46 7.50
C ALA A 291 -14.69 -6.68 8.64
N ASP A 292 -13.63 -7.24 9.23
CA ASP A 292 -12.78 -6.60 10.22
C ASP A 292 -11.35 -6.44 9.65
N HIS A 293 -10.48 -5.74 10.35
CA HIS A 293 -9.10 -5.50 9.93
C HIS A 293 -8.36 -6.79 9.53
N GLY A 294 -7.71 -6.80 8.36
CA GLY A 294 -6.97 -7.98 7.86
C GLY A 294 -7.88 -9.16 7.53
N TYR A 295 -9.13 -8.93 7.16
CA TYR A 295 -10.10 -9.96 6.76
C TYR A 295 -9.57 -10.85 5.64
N ASP A 296 -8.82 -10.29 4.73
CA ASP A 296 -8.24 -10.95 3.57
C ASP A 296 -7.22 -12.04 3.91
N GLN A 297 -6.66 -12.04 5.12
CA GLN A 297 -5.82 -13.13 5.61
C GLN A 297 -6.63 -14.36 6.08
N LYS A 298 -7.93 -14.22 6.33
CA LYS A 298 -8.80 -15.23 6.93
C LYS A 298 -9.92 -15.69 6.02
N ASP A 299 -10.50 -14.77 5.28
CA ASP A 299 -11.63 -14.98 4.37
C ASP A 299 -11.15 -14.85 2.92
N ALA A 300 -10.89 -16.00 2.30
CA ALA A 300 -10.35 -16.05 0.94
C ALA A 300 -11.39 -15.65 -0.13
N GLU A 301 -12.69 -15.81 0.15
CA GLU A 301 -13.77 -15.45 -0.79
C GLU A 301 -13.94 -13.93 -0.80
N THR A 302 -14.15 -13.31 0.36
CA THR A 302 -14.21 -11.84 0.47
C THR A 302 -12.93 -11.18 -0.03
N ALA A 303 -11.75 -11.76 0.25
CA ALA A 303 -10.48 -11.27 -0.26
C ALA A 303 -10.42 -11.28 -1.79
N ARG A 304 -10.88 -12.37 -2.43
CA ARG A 304 -10.93 -12.50 -3.90
C ARG A 304 -11.79 -11.41 -4.54
N ASP A 305 -12.98 -11.17 -3.99
CA ASP A 305 -13.89 -10.16 -4.51
C ASP A 305 -13.29 -8.76 -4.44
N VAL A 306 -12.67 -8.42 -3.31
CA VAL A 306 -12.01 -7.12 -3.14
C VAL A 306 -10.76 -6.99 -3.99
N TYR A 307 -9.95 -8.06 -4.12
CA TYR A 307 -8.78 -8.05 -4.99
C TYR A 307 -9.17 -7.88 -6.46
N ALA A 308 -10.31 -8.43 -6.90
CA ALA A 308 -10.85 -8.21 -8.22
C ALA A 308 -11.23 -6.74 -8.47
N LEU A 309 -11.85 -6.09 -7.47
CA LEU A 309 -12.12 -4.65 -7.54
C LEU A 309 -10.83 -3.83 -7.63
N ILE A 310 -9.82 -4.14 -6.80
CA ILE A 310 -8.52 -3.48 -6.83
C ILE A 310 -7.87 -3.66 -8.21
N ALA A 311 -7.83 -4.89 -8.72
CA ALA A 311 -7.25 -5.20 -10.02
C ALA A 311 -7.94 -4.44 -11.16
N ALA A 312 -9.27 -4.35 -11.12
CA ALA A 312 -10.05 -3.59 -12.11
C ALA A 312 -9.71 -2.09 -12.09
N HIS A 313 -9.53 -1.49 -10.90
CA HIS A 313 -9.13 -0.09 -10.77
C HIS A 313 -7.69 0.12 -11.25
N VAL A 314 -6.74 -0.75 -10.87
CA VAL A 314 -5.34 -0.70 -11.31
C VAL A 314 -5.27 -0.82 -12.84
N ARG A 315 -5.90 -1.82 -13.45
CA ARG A 315 -5.94 -2.02 -14.90
C ARG A 315 -6.49 -0.78 -15.61
N ARG A 316 -7.62 -0.23 -15.14
CA ARG A 316 -8.22 0.97 -15.74
C ARG A 316 -7.29 2.17 -15.68
N ALA A 317 -6.60 2.38 -14.56
CA ALA A 317 -5.70 3.51 -14.37
C ALA A 317 -4.42 3.40 -15.22
N THR A 318 -4.02 2.18 -15.58
CA THR A 318 -2.80 1.91 -16.36
C THR A 318 -3.07 1.67 -17.84
N THR A 319 -4.33 1.56 -18.28
CA THR A 319 -4.68 1.44 -19.70
C THR A 319 -4.64 2.82 -20.36
N PRO A 320 -3.91 3.00 -21.47
CA PRO A 320 -3.92 4.26 -22.21
C PRO A 320 -5.34 4.62 -22.65
N GLY A 321 -5.79 5.85 -22.35
CA GLY A 321 -7.07 6.35 -22.85
C GLY A 321 -7.04 6.48 -24.38
N PRO A 322 -8.20 6.40 -25.06
CA PRO A 322 -8.28 6.63 -26.50
C PRO A 322 -7.90 8.09 -26.80
N GLY A 323 -6.63 8.36 -27.05
CA GLY A 323 -6.13 9.71 -27.39
C GLY A 323 -4.75 10.05 -26.80
N ASN A 324 -4.14 9.22 -26.01
CA ASN A 324 -2.80 9.46 -25.45
C ASN A 324 -1.77 8.57 -26.16
N THR A 325 -1.54 8.82 -27.44
CA THR A 325 -0.38 8.28 -28.15
C THR A 325 0.90 8.84 -27.53
N PRO A 326 1.93 8.02 -27.26
CA PRO A 326 3.23 8.48 -26.78
C PRO A 326 3.74 9.61 -27.69
N ARG A 327 4.22 10.70 -27.12
CA ARG A 327 4.96 11.70 -27.89
C ARG A 327 6.16 11.00 -28.48
N GLU A 328 6.12 10.71 -29.78
CA GLU A 328 7.31 10.34 -30.53
C GLU A 328 8.35 11.44 -30.29
N ASN A 329 9.50 11.04 -29.72
CA ASN A 329 10.68 11.87 -29.68
C ASN A 329 11.01 12.29 -31.11
N GLN A 330 10.67 13.50 -31.48
CA GLN A 330 11.20 14.10 -32.72
C GLN A 330 12.68 14.41 -32.52
N PRO A 331 13.53 14.07 -33.50
CA PRO A 331 14.99 14.18 -33.45
C PRO A 331 15.50 15.62 -33.30
#